data_a43c0f8528ee88186458ebdb1cf77206
#
_entry.id   a43c0f8528ee88186458ebdb1cf77206
#
_cell.length_a   1.000
_cell.length_b   1.000
_cell.length_c   1.000
_cell.angle_alpha   90.00
_cell.angle_beta   90.00
_cell.angle_gamma   90.00
#
_symmetry.space_group_name_H-M   'P 1'
#
loop_
_entity.id
_entity.type
_entity.pdbx_description
1 polymer ?
#
loop_
_entity_poly.entity_id
_entity_poly.type
_entity_poly.pdbx_seq_one_letter_code
_entity_poly.pdbx_strand_id
1 'polypeptide(L)'
;LRTILSTSAYKTSTYSFVLPLRAAAVLVGSSTAAEDHLAVIGRHLGLAYQLQDDLLSVFGDPDEHGKDPFSDLREGKETAIIAYARMTSQWDGIERHFGRADLNPTDGAAARDRLRECGSESFVRGLVREPLESADAALREAEAAGLLPAAAGDAIRALASRVGSRSR
;
A
#
# COMPACT_ATOMS: atom_id res chain seq x y z
N LEU A 1 13.17 0.07 7.17
CA LEU A 1 11.73 -0.14 7.06
C LEU A 1 10.94 1.15 7.34
N ARG A 2 11.11 1.81 8.51
CA ARG A 2 10.37 3.04 8.88
C ARG A 2 10.47 4.15 7.81
N THR A 3 11.67 4.41 7.30
CA THR A 3 11.90 5.42 6.25
C THR A 3 11.19 5.04 4.95
N ILE A 4 11.23 3.77 4.56
CA ILE A 4 10.56 3.26 3.34
C ILE A 4 9.05 3.43 3.45
N LEU A 5 8.45 3.02 4.57
CA LEU A 5 7.01 3.20 4.81
C LEU A 5 6.61 4.68 4.78
N SER A 6 7.43 5.58 5.36
CA SER A 6 7.16 7.02 5.33
C SER A 6 7.23 7.59 3.91
N THR A 7 8.21 7.20 3.11
CA THR A 7 8.38 7.70 1.73
C THR A 7 7.25 7.19 0.83
N SER A 8 6.90 5.90 0.94
CA SER A 8 5.79 5.28 0.19
C SER A 8 4.45 5.93 0.56
N ALA A 9 4.21 6.14 1.85
CA ALA A 9 3.02 6.84 2.34
C ALA A 9 2.94 8.26 1.78
N TYR A 10 4.05 9.01 1.78
CA TYR A 10 4.03 10.42 1.35
C TYR A 10 3.70 10.57 -0.13
N LYS A 11 4.33 9.78 -1.00
CA LYS A 11 4.17 9.89 -2.46
C LYS A 11 2.76 9.51 -2.91
N THR A 12 2.26 8.34 -2.53
CA THR A 12 0.98 7.81 -3.02
C THR A 12 -0.20 8.37 -2.24
N SER A 13 -0.10 8.48 -0.90
CA SER A 13 -1.21 8.95 -0.09
C SER A 13 -1.59 10.39 -0.40
N THR A 14 -0.60 11.28 -0.61
CA THR A 14 -0.88 12.71 -0.82
C THR A 14 -1.74 12.94 -2.07
N TYR A 15 -1.31 12.41 -3.23
CA TYR A 15 -1.99 12.71 -4.49
C TYR A 15 -3.24 11.87 -4.73
N SER A 16 -3.20 10.59 -4.36
CA SER A 16 -4.26 9.65 -4.72
C SER A 16 -5.39 9.56 -3.70
N PHE A 17 -5.14 9.97 -2.45
CA PHE A 17 -6.11 9.86 -1.36
C PHE A 17 -6.34 11.16 -0.61
N VAL A 18 -5.31 11.75 0.00
CA VAL A 18 -5.47 12.93 0.87
C VAL A 18 -6.01 14.13 0.09
N LEU A 19 -5.38 14.45 -1.04
CA LEU A 19 -5.78 15.61 -1.84
C LEU A 19 -7.21 15.49 -2.38
N PRO A 20 -7.64 14.37 -3.00
CA PRO A 20 -9.02 14.23 -3.46
C PRO A 20 -10.05 14.30 -2.33
N LEU A 21 -9.80 13.66 -1.19
CA LEU A 21 -10.71 13.69 -0.05
C LEU A 21 -10.85 15.10 0.54
N ARG A 22 -9.74 15.81 0.72
CA ARG A 22 -9.77 17.21 1.18
C ARG A 22 -10.43 18.14 0.16
N ALA A 23 -10.14 17.99 -1.12
CA ALA A 23 -10.76 18.78 -2.16
C ALA A 23 -12.27 18.60 -2.19
N ALA A 24 -12.77 17.37 -2.03
CA ALA A 24 -14.20 17.10 -1.92
C ALA A 24 -14.81 17.81 -0.71
N ALA A 25 -14.16 17.76 0.45
CA ALA A 25 -14.61 18.46 1.67
C ALA A 25 -14.69 19.98 1.47
N VAL A 26 -13.66 20.58 0.89
CA VAL A 26 -13.63 22.03 0.58
C VAL A 26 -14.76 22.41 -0.37
N LEU A 27 -14.96 21.62 -1.44
CA LEU A 27 -15.99 21.91 -2.44
C LEU A 27 -17.42 21.89 -1.89
N VAL A 28 -17.69 21.08 -0.87
CA VAL A 28 -19.00 21.03 -0.20
C VAL A 28 -19.10 21.94 1.02
N GLY A 29 -18.07 22.73 1.32
CA GLY A 29 -18.05 23.64 2.45
C GLY A 29 -17.98 22.96 3.81
N SER A 30 -17.32 21.81 3.91
CA SER A 30 -17.11 21.10 5.16
C SER A 30 -16.23 21.89 6.14
N SER A 31 -16.30 21.54 7.43
CA SER A 31 -15.45 22.14 8.45
C SER A 31 -13.99 21.72 8.31
N THR A 32 -13.06 22.54 8.80
CA THR A 32 -11.63 22.19 8.90
C THR A 32 -11.42 20.88 9.67
N ALA A 33 -12.22 20.62 10.70
CA ALA A 33 -12.16 19.37 11.45
C ALA A 33 -12.50 18.15 10.56
N ALA A 34 -13.50 18.26 9.69
CA ALA A 34 -13.83 17.20 8.71
C ALA A 34 -12.68 17.00 7.70
N GLU A 35 -12.08 18.09 7.20
CA GLU A 35 -10.92 18.03 6.31
C GLU A 35 -9.74 17.31 6.96
N ASP A 36 -9.44 17.59 8.23
CA ASP A 36 -8.33 16.97 8.96
C ASP A 36 -8.55 15.48 9.19
N HIS A 37 -9.78 15.06 9.52
CA HIS A 37 -10.13 13.63 9.63
C HIS A 37 -10.00 12.91 8.27
N LEU A 38 -10.49 13.53 7.20
CA LEU A 38 -10.36 12.97 5.86
C LEU A 38 -8.89 12.87 5.41
N ALA A 39 -8.05 13.80 5.82
CA ALA A 39 -6.61 13.73 5.58
C ALA A 39 -5.95 12.58 6.36
N VAL A 40 -6.37 12.30 7.59
CA VAL A 40 -5.91 11.14 8.37
C VAL A 40 -6.32 9.84 7.67
N ILE A 41 -7.60 9.70 7.34
CA ILE A 41 -8.14 8.54 6.61
C ILE A 41 -7.38 8.33 5.31
N GLY A 42 -7.20 9.39 4.52
CA GLY A 42 -6.49 9.34 3.24
C GLY A 42 -5.03 8.88 3.37
N ARG A 43 -4.33 9.28 4.42
CA ARG A 43 -2.95 8.81 4.69
C ARG A 43 -2.91 7.30 4.93
N HIS A 44 -3.82 6.78 5.74
CA HIS A 44 -3.88 5.36 6.06
C HIS A 44 -4.29 4.52 4.84
N LEU A 45 -5.32 4.93 4.11
CA LEU A 45 -5.74 4.23 2.88
C LEU A 45 -4.64 4.23 1.83
N GLY A 46 -3.93 5.35 1.67
CA GLY A 46 -2.83 5.45 0.71
C GLY A 46 -1.63 4.58 1.08
N LEU A 47 -1.31 4.43 2.37
CA LEU A 47 -0.28 3.49 2.82
C LEU A 47 -0.69 2.04 2.55
N ALA A 48 -1.91 1.65 2.90
CA ALA A 48 -2.43 0.32 2.61
C ALA A 48 -2.41 0.02 1.11
N TYR A 49 -2.84 0.98 0.29
CA TYR A 49 -2.82 0.86 -1.17
C TYR A 49 -1.40 0.64 -1.71
N GLN A 50 -0.41 1.40 -1.24
CA GLN A 50 0.97 1.26 -1.70
C GLN A 50 1.56 -0.11 -1.32
N LEU A 51 1.32 -0.57 -0.08
CA LEU A 51 1.75 -1.91 0.34
C LEU A 51 1.13 -3.01 -0.52
N GLN A 52 -0.14 -2.88 -0.90
CA GLN A 52 -0.81 -3.78 -1.82
C GLN A 52 -0.22 -3.71 -3.23
N ASP A 53 0.08 -2.51 -3.73
CA ASP A 53 0.69 -2.32 -5.04
C ASP A 53 2.08 -2.97 -5.11
N ASP A 54 2.90 -2.81 -4.07
CA ASP A 54 4.21 -3.45 -3.94
C ASP A 54 4.08 -5.00 -3.89
N LEU A 55 3.06 -5.53 -3.19
CA LEU A 55 2.79 -6.97 -3.16
C LEU A 55 2.39 -7.50 -4.55
N LEU A 56 1.52 -6.78 -5.26
CA LEU A 56 1.06 -7.17 -6.59
C LEU A 56 2.19 -7.15 -7.62
N SER A 57 3.13 -6.21 -7.51
CA SER A 57 4.28 -6.12 -8.44
C SER A 57 5.24 -7.30 -8.35
N VAL A 58 5.24 -8.04 -7.23
CA VAL A 58 6.14 -9.20 -7.02
C VAL A 58 5.37 -10.51 -7.00
N PHE A 59 4.21 -10.55 -6.33
CA PHE A 59 3.48 -11.78 -6.03
C PHE A 59 2.14 -11.89 -6.76
N GLY A 60 1.70 -10.82 -7.45
CA GLY A 60 0.45 -10.80 -8.21
C GLY A 60 0.50 -11.71 -9.43
N ASP A 61 -0.68 -12.06 -9.93
CA ASP A 61 -0.84 -12.76 -11.20
C ASP A 61 -0.79 -11.75 -12.36
N PRO A 62 0.18 -11.86 -13.28
CA PRO A 62 0.29 -10.96 -14.43
C PRO A 62 -0.95 -10.96 -15.32
N ASP A 63 -1.62 -12.09 -15.44
CA ASP A 63 -2.81 -12.25 -16.30
C ASP A 63 -4.02 -11.51 -15.73
N GLU A 64 -4.11 -11.38 -14.39
CA GLU A 64 -5.20 -10.65 -13.75
C GLU A 64 -4.96 -9.12 -13.69
N HIS A 65 -3.71 -8.69 -13.57
CA HIS A 65 -3.38 -7.30 -13.27
C HIS A 65 -2.77 -6.52 -14.43
N GLY A 66 -2.40 -7.20 -15.53
CA GLY A 66 -1.84 -6.58 -16.74
C GLY A 66 -0.52 -5.82 -16.50
N LYS A 67 0.11 -6.01 -15.35
CA LYS A 67 1.40 -5.40 -15.01
C LYS A 67 2.54 -6.33 -15.40
N ASP A 68 3.65 -5.72 -15.81
CA ASP A 68 4.90 -6.46 -16.02
C ASP A 68 5.36 -7.07 -14.69
N PRO A 69 5.41 -8.41 -14.58
CA PRO A 69 5.85 -9.05 -13.36
C PRO A 69 7.31 -8.71 -13.11
N PHE A 70 7.64 -8.46 -11.83
CA PHE A 70 8.99 -8.18 -11.39
C PHE A 70 9.57 -6.80 -11.79
N SER A 71 8.74 -5.85 -12.25
CA SER A 71 9.21 -4.49 -12.56
C SER A 71 9.94 -3.84 -11.37
N ASP A 72 9.38 -3.93 -10.18
CA ASP A 72 10.00 -3.37 -8.96
C ASP A 72 11.35 -4.05 -8.62
N LEU A 73 11.48 -5.35 -8.91
CA LEU A 73 12.75 -6.07 -8.73
C LEU A 73 13.79 -5.64 -9.76
N ARG A 74 13.39 -5.46 -11.04
CA ARG A 74 14.30 -4.97 -12.11
C ARG A 74 14.79 -3.55 -11.84
N GLU A 75 13.90 -2.68 -11.40
CA GLU A 75 14.22 -1.29 -11.08
C GLU A 75 15.04 -1.14 -9.80
N GLY A 76 15.18 -2.19 -9.00
CA GLY A 76 15.85 -2.11 -7.70
C GLY A 76 15.08 -1.25 -6.70
N LYS A 77 13.75 -1.29 -6.76
CA LYS A 77 12.89 -0.46 -5.90
C LYS A 77 12.92 -0.97 -4.45
N GLU A 78 13.35 -0.11 -3.54
CA GLU A 78 13.39 -0.39 -2.11
C GLU A 78 11.97 -0.36 -1.51
N THR A 79 11.29 -1.50 -1.54
CA THR A 79 9.96 -1.71 -0.95
C THR A 79 10.04 -2.30 0.46
N ALA A 80 8.91 -2.39 1.17
CA ALA A 80 8.86 -3.07 2.46
C ALA A 80 9.22 -4.57 2.34
N ILE A 81 8.93 -5.19 1.18
CA ILE A 81 9.31 -6.57 0.85
C ILE A 81 10.83 -6.73 0.88
N ILE A 82 11.54 -5.86 0.16
CA ILE A 82 12.99 -5.87 0.06
C ILE A 82 13.64 -5.52 1.39
N ALA A 83 13.11 -4.49 2.08
CA ALA A 83 13.62 -4.10 3.39
C ALA A 83 13.56 -5.23 4.42
N TYR A 84 12.49 -6.04 4.40
CA TYR A 84 12.40 -7.20 5.26
C TYR A 84 13.38 -8.30 4.83
N ALA A 85 13.44 -8.61 3.53
CA ALA A 85 14.33 -9.64 3.00
C ALA A 85 15.80 -9.39 3.36
N ARG A 86 16.25 -8.12 3.31
CA ARG A 86 17.61 -7.70 3.70
C ARG A 86 17.96 -8.02 5.17
N MET A 87 16.97 -8.21 6.03
CA MET A 87 17.18 -8.57 7.44
C MET A 87 17.27 -10.09 7.65
N THR A 88 17.08 -10.88 6.59
CA THR A 88 17.12 -12.35 6.65
C THR A 88 18.42 -12.90 6.10
N SER A 89 18.78 -14.12 6.51
CA SER A 89 19.94 -14.84 5.97
C SER A 89 19.80 -15.25 4.50
N GLN A 90 18.62 -15.09 3.92
CA GLN A 90 18.37 -15.45 2.53
C GLN A 90 18.65 -14.30 1.54
N TRP A 91 19.02 -13.11 2.03
CA TRP A 91 19.24 -11.94 1.18
C TRP A 91 20.29 -12.18 0.08
N ASP A 92 21.41 -12.80 0.37
CA ASP A 92 22.48 -13.08 -0.60
C ASP A 92 21.96 -13.84 -1.85
N GLY A 93 20.97 -14.70 -1.65
CA GLY A 93 20.32 -15.43 -2.75
C GLY A 93 19.35 -14.58 -3.56
N ILE A 94 18.83 -13.48 -3.00
CA ILE A 94 17.88 -12.56 -3.63
C ILE A 94 18.63 -11.40 -4.32
N GLU A 95 19.67 -10.88 -3.69
CA GLU A 95 20.41 -9.70 -4.12
C GLU A 95 20.91 -9.80 -5.57
N ARG A 96 21.38 -10.97 -6.00
CA ARG A 96 21.85 -11.20 -7.38
C ARG A 96 20.77 -10.97 -8.44
N HIS A 97 19.50 -10.94 -8.07
CA HIS A 97 18.35 -10.71 -8.97
C HIS A 97 17.77 -9.31 -8.82
N PHE A 98 18.19 -8.55 -7.81
CA PHE A 98 17.67 -7.22 -7.48
C PHE A 98 18.41 -6.11 -8.24
N GLY A 99 17.66 -5.16 -8.82
CA GLY A 99 18.22 -4.04 -9.57
C GLY A 99 18.80 -4.40 -10.95
N ARG A 100 18.39 -5.55 -11.51
CA ARG A 100 18.87 -6.01 -12.82
C ARG A 100 17.83 -5.72 -13.90
N ALA A 101 18.13 -4.76 -14.76
CA ALA A 101 17.27 -4.41 -15.90
C ALA A 101 17.02 -5.58 -16.86
N ASP A 102 17.97 -6.55 -16.94
CA ASP A 102 17.91 -7.76 -17.77
C ASP A 102 17.27 -8.96 -17.04
N LEU A 103 16.64 -8.78 -15.88
CA LEU A 103 15.98 -9.85 -15.13
C LEU A 103 14.92 -10.54 -15.99
N ASN A 104 15.18 -11.79 -16.36
CA ASN A 104 14.26 -12.59 -17.13
C ASN A 104 13.14 -13.21 -16.24
N PRO A 105 12.06 -13.74 -16.81
CA PRO A 105 10.95 -14.29 -16.04
C PRO A 105 11.33 -15.46 -15.12
N THR A 106 12.29 -16.29 -15.52
CA THR A 106 12.76 -17.45 -14.72
C THR A 106 13.50 -16.97 -13.47
N ASP A 107 14.42 -16.03 -13.62
CA ASP A 107 15.17 -15.46 -12.50
C ASP A 107 14.27 -14.63 -11.58
N GLY A 108 13.28 -13.92 -12.17
CA GLY A 108 12.25 -13.21 -11.41
C GLY A 108 11.40 -14.15 -10.56
N ALA A 109 10.98 -15.28 -11.12
CA ALA A 109 10.23 -16.30 -10.38
C ALA A 109 11.09 -16.91 -9.25
N ALA A 110 12.36 -17.20 -9.49
CA ALA A 110 13.28 -17.70 -8.46
C ALA A 110 13.48 -16.68 -7.33
N ALA A 111 13.60 -15.39 -7.65
CA ALA A 111 13.67 -14.34 -6.64
C ALA A 111 12.38 -14.23 -5.81
N ARG A 112 11.21 -14.28 -6.47
CA ARG A 112 9.90 -14.28 -5.82
C ARG A 112 9.74 -15.45 -4.84
N ASP A 113 10.13 -16.65 -5.25
CA ASP A 113 10.01 -17.84 -4.40
C ASP A 113 10.89 -17.70 -3.14
N ARG A 114 12.12 -17.17 -3.27
CA ARG A 114 12.98 -16.86 -2.12
C ARG A 114 12.39 -15.77 -1.21
N LEU A 115 11.74 -14.75 -1.78
CA LEU A 115 11.03 -13.72 -1.02
C LEU A 115 9.84 -14.30 -0.24
N ARG A 116 9.17 -15.34 -0.76
CA ARG A 116 8.15 -16.10 -0.02
C ARG A 116 8.78 -16.92 1.11
N GLU A 117 9.79 -17.69 0.80
CA GLU A 117 10.49 -18.55 1.75
C GLU A 117 11.08 -17.78 2.95
N CYS A 118 11.63 -16.59 2.72
CA CYS A 118 12.15 -15.74 3.79
C CYS A 118 11.05 -15.05 4.63
N GLY A 119 9.77 -15.18 4.23
CA GLY A 119 8.63 -14.61 4.94
C GLY A 119 8.28 -13.17 4.58
N SER A 120 8.95 -12.54 3.58
CA SER A 120 8.70 -11.14 3.19
C SER A 120 7.25 -10.92 2.76
N GLU A 121 6.66 -11.84 1.99
CA GLU A 121 5.25 -11.75 1.55
C GLU A 121 4.31 -11.70 2.75
N SER A 122 4.43 -12.66 3.65
CA SER A 122 3.58 -12.77 4.85
C SER A 122 3.72 -11.56 5.76
N PHE A 123 4.95 -11.06 5.93
CA PHE A 123 5.24 -9.87 6.72
C PHE A 123 4.53 -8.64 6.15
N VAL A 124 4.66 -8.37 4.85
CA VAL A 124 4.06 -7.17 4.23
C VAL A 124 2.53 -7.29 4.15
N ARG A 125 1.98 -8.49 3.91
CA ARG A 125 0.52 -8.73 4.01
C ARG A 125 0.00 -8.41 5.42
N GLY A 126 0.76 -8.73 6.46
CA GLY A 126 0.45 -8.35 7.83
C GLY A 126 0.46 -6.83 8.05
N LEU A 127 1.40 -6.11 7.42
CA LEU A 127 1.50 -4.65 7.52
C LEU A 127 0.31 -3.90 6.89
N VAL A 128 -0.39 -4.48 5.92
CA VAL A 128 -1.57 -3.85 5.27
C VAL A 128 -2.73 -3.68 6.24
N ARG A 129 -2.86 -4.55 7.22
CA ARG A 129 -4.01 -4.58 8.13
C ARG A 129 -4.07 -3.34 9.04
N GLU A 130 -2.96 -2.97 9.65
CA GLU A 130 -2.90 -1.85 10.61
C GLU A 130 -3.40 -0.52 10.01
N PRO A 131 -2.93 -0.06 8.84
CA PRO A 131 -3.45 1.17 8.24
C PRO A 131 -4.93 1.07 7.84
N LEU A 132 -5.44 -0.08 7.44
CA LEU A 132 -6.88 -0.23 7.17
C LEU A 132 -7.72 -0.12 8.45
N GLU A 133 -7.28 -0.75 9.55
CA GLU A 133 -7.91 -0.63 10.87
C GLU A 133 -7.85 0.82 11.39
N SER A 134 -6.72 1.51 11.17
CA SER A 134 -6.54 2.92 11.55
C SER A 134 -7.45 3.85 10.72
N ALA A 135 -7.60 3.59 9.43
CA ALA A 135 -8.52 4.35 8.58
C ALA A 135 -9.99 4.18 9.04
N ASP A 136 -10.40 2.95 9.39
CA ASP A 136 -11.73 2.66 9.89
C ASP A 136 -11.98 3.30 11.27
N ALA A 137 -11.00 3.29 12.16
CA ALA A 137 -11.10 3.96 13.45
C ALA A 137 -11.28 5.48 13.28
N ALA A 138 -10.45 6.13 12.44
CA ALA A 138 -10.57 7.55 12.15
C ALA A 138 -11.91 7.90 11.48
N LEU A 139 -12.44 7.02 10.65
CA LEU A 139 -13.76 7.20 10.03
C LEU A 139 -14.87 7.15 11.09
N ARG A 140 -14.85 6.17 11.99
CA ARG A 140 -15.83 6.07 13.09
C ARG A 140 -15.79 7.28 14.02
N GLU A 141 -14.60 7.80 14.31
CA GLU A 141 -14.45 9.03 15.11
C GLU A 141 -15.09 10.24 14.42
N ALA A 142 -14.86 10.40 13.11
CA ALA A 142 -15.44 11.49 12.33
C ALA A 142 -16.98 11.39 12.26
N GLU A 143 -17.53 10.18 12.13
CA GLU A 143 -18.97 9.94 12.12
C GLU A 143 -19.60 10.22 13.50
N ALA A 144 -18.97 9.73 14.57
CA ALA A 144 -19.45 9.96 15.94
C ALA A 144 -19.44 11.46 16.31
N ALA A 145 -18.50 12.22 15.76
CA ALA A 145 -18.42 13.68 15.90
C ALA A 145 -19.39 14.45 14.96
N GLY A 146 -20.18 13.75 14.12
CA GLY A 146 -21.08 14.37 13.14
C GLY A 146 -20.38 15.16 12.04
N LEU A 147 -19.10 14.87 11.78
CA LEU A 147 -18.28 15.59 10.79
C LEU A 147 -18.52 15.13 9.36
N LEU A 148 -19.03 13.91 9.17
CA LEU A 148 -19.25 13.31 7.85
C LEU A 148 -20.70 12.82 7.73
N PRO A 149 -21.36 13.05 6.57
CA PRO A 149 -22.66 12.43 6.29
C PRO A 149 -22.48 10.92 6.07
N ALA A 150 -23.51 10.12 6.42
CA ALA A 150 -23.48 8.66 6.31
C ALA A 150 -23.06 8.15 4.92
N ALA A 151 -23.55 8.79 3.86
CA ALA A 151 -23.20 8.42 2.48
C ALA A 151 -21.68 8.58 2.19
N ALA A 152 -21.01 9.57 2.79
CA ALA A 152 -19.56 9.72 2.67
C ALA A 152 -18.82 8.60 3.42
N GLY A 153 -19.29 8.25 4.62
CA GLY A 153 -18.77 7.13 5.38
C GLY A 153 -18.85 5.81 4.61
N ASP A 154 -20.01 5.53 4.02
CA ASP A 154 -20.22 4.32 3.22
C ASP A 154 -19.32 4.26 1.98
N ALA A 155 -19.13 5.39 1.29
CA ALA A 155 -18.21 5.49 0.16
C ALA A 155 -16.75 5.22 0.56
N ILE A 156 -16.31 5.75 1.70
CA ILE A 156 -14.96 5.53 2.24
C ILE A 156 -14.77 4.06 2.65
N ARG A 157 -15.76 3.42 3.28
CA ARG A 157 -15.72 1.99 3.61
C ARG A 157 -15.63 1.12 2.35
N ALA A 158 -16.42 1.45 1.32
CA ALA A 158 -16.35 0.74 0.05
C ALA A 158 -14.96 0.87 -0.59
N LEU A 159 -14.32 2.06 -0.52
CA LEU A 159 -12.95 2.28 -0.99
C LEU A 159 -11.94 1.46 -0.17
N ALA A 160 -12.04 1.48 1.17
CA ALA A 160 -11.17 0.71 2.07
C ALA A 160 -11.27 -0.81 1.78
N SER A 161 -12.50 -1.32 1.56
CA SER A 161 -12.73 -2.71 1.18
C SER A 161 -12.04 -3.07 -0.14
N ARG A 162 -12.15 -2.20 -1.16
CA ARG A 162 -11.46 -2.41 -2.44
C ARG A 162 -9.94 -2.41 -2.29
N VAL A 163 -9.41 -1.51 -1.48
CA VAL A 163 -7.96 -1.48 -1.17
C VAL A 163 -7.56 -2.79 -0.49
N GLY A 164 -8.30 -3.25 0.50
CA GLY A 164 -8.00 -4.48 1.25
C GLY A 164 -8.12 -5.77 0.43
N SER A 165 -8.93 -5.78 -0.63
CA SER A 165 -9.17 -6.99 -1.46
C SER A 165 -8.25 -7.13 -2.67
N ARG A 166 -7.39 -6.14 -2.98
CA ARG A 166 -6.51 -6.15 -4.17
C ARG A 166 -5.48 -7.28 -4.23
N SER A 167 -5.23 -7.96 -3.12
CA SER A 167 -4.20 -9.01 -3.02
C SER A 167 -4.75 -10.44 -3.06
N ARG A 168 -6.00 -10.60 -3.45
CA ARG A 168 -6.64 -11.91 -3.58
C ARG A 168 -6.72 -12.32 -5.03
#